data_3cf8cb33d87cba4b7554821abe8425f7
#
_entry.id   3cf8cb33d87cba4b7554821abe8425f7
#
_cell.length_a   1.000
_cell.length_b   1.000
_cell.length_c   1.000
_cell.angle_alpha   90.00
_cell.angle_beta   90.00
_cell.angle_gamma   90.00
#
_symmetry.space_group_name_H-M   'P 1'
#
loop_
_entity.id
_entity.type
_entity.pdbx_description
1 polymer ?
#
loop_
_entity_poly.entity_id
_entity_poly.type
_entity_poly.pdbx_seq_one_letter_code
_entity_poly.pdbx_strand_id
1 'polypeptide(L)'
;MWAGVGLVLALCVLPGGGTEIQNCQEPPEWRIGEEDPMWNSRGSVTVVALLQHILVFLSRLLEDLRVKLENEGLVNISYVVVNHQGPQSQREFHLLKERVSDYITVYQQDEQQEDVWTTLNGNKDDFLIYDRCGRLVYHLGLPYSFLHFQYVEESIKIAYCENKCGNCSYMVYFCLILSMVEKKTGYDWYLKNYFSD
;
A
#
# COMPACT_ATOMS: atom_id res chain seq x y z
N MET A 1 -20.42 42.01 46.49
CA MET A 1 -19.22 41.60 45.76
C MET A 1 -19.32 40.09 45.49
N TRP A 2 -19.74 39.69 44.31
CA TRP A 2 -19.90 38.28 43.93
C TRP A 2 -18.80 37.98 42.90
N ALA A 3 -17.89 37.11 43.28
CA ALA A 3 -16.87 36.62 42.37
C ALA A 3 -17.40 35.38 41.65
N GLY A 4 -17.63 35.52 40.34
CA GLY A 4 -18.00 34.41 39.48
C GLY A 4 -16.75 33.56 39.15
N VAL A 5 -16.79 32.29 39.57
CA VAL A 5 -15.80 31.28 39.17
C VAL A 5 -16.21 30.75 37.81
N GLY A 6 -15.48 31.14 36.79
CA GLY A 6 -15.61 30.59 35.43
C GLY A 6 -15.01 29.20 35.34
N LEU A 7 -15.88 28.21 35.13
CA LEU A 7 -15.47 26.82 34.87
C LEU A 7 -14.98 26.72 33.44
N VAL A 8 -13.66 26.64 33.23
CA VAL A 8 -13.08 26.35 31.92
C VAL A 8 -13.14 24.84 31.71
N LEU A 9 -14.08 24.39 30.90
CA LEU A 9 -14.10 23.02 30.39
C LEU A 9 -13.00 22.85 29.34
N ALA A 10 -11.88 22.27 29.73
CA ALA A 10 -10.86 21.81 28.81
C ALA A 10 -11.40 20.54 28.10
N LEU A 11 -11.86 20.72 26.86
CA LEU A 11 -12.11 19.59 25.96
C LEU A 11 -10.77 18.93 25.62
N CYS A 12 -10.49 17.80 26.27
CA CYS A 12 -9.44 16.90 25.82
C CYS A 12 -9.89 16.27 24.51
N VAL A 13 -9.41 16.81 23.40
CA VAL A 13 -9.45 16.12 22.11
C VAL A 13 -8.46 14.97 22.22
N LEU A 14 -8.99 13.76 22.41
CA LEU A 14 -8.22 12.54 22.27
C LEU A 14 -7.83 12.42 20.79
N PRO A 15 -6.56 12.23 20.46
CA PRO A 15 -6.21 11.86 19.09
C PRO A 15 -6.77 10.46 18.84
N GLY A 16 -7.88 10.40 18.13
CA GLY A 16 -8.48 9.18 17.61
C GLY A 16 -7.53 8.52 16.61
N GLY A 17 -7.40 7.22 16.75
CA GLY A 17 -6.43 6.38 16.14
C GLY A 17 -6.40 6.33 14.62
N GLY A 18 -5.29 5.75 14.14
CA GLY A 18 -5.17 5.11 12.84
C GLY A 18 -5.34 6.07 11.65
N THR A 19 -4.40 6.97 11.45
CA THR A 19 -4.40 7.80 10.25
C THR A 19 -4.05 6.97 9.02
N GLU A 20 -5.04 6.75 8.16
CA GLU A 20 -4.80 6.56 6.73
C GLU A 20 -4.04 7.77 6.21
N ILE A 21 -2.73 7.66 6.04
CA ILE A 21 -1.96 8.76 5.48
C ILE A 21 -2.14 8.73 3.96
N GLN A 22 -3.14 9.44 3.46
CA GLN A 22 -3.22 9.87 2.07
C GLN A 22 -2.15 10.95 1.88
N ASN A 23 -1.00 10.58 1.34
CA ASN A 23 0.10 11.55 1.25
C ASN A 23 0.21 12.19 -0.14
N CYS A 24 -0.28 11.54 -1.20
CA CYS A 24 -0.20 12.01 -2.59
C CYS A 24 1.17 12.58 -3.02
N GLN A 25 2.21 12.29 -2.27
CA GLN A 25 3.58 12.69 -2.56
C GLN A 25 4.29 11.59 -3.33
N GLU A 26 5.22 11.98 -4.17
CA GLU A 26 6.18 11.03 -4.71
C GLU A 26 7.03 10.50 -3.56
N PRO A 27 7.39 9.20 -3.55
CA PRO A 27 8.29 8.67 -2.54
C PRO A 27 9.66 9.34 -2.65
N PRO A 28 10.44 9.35 -1.56
CA PRO A 28 11.86 9.65 -1.67
C PRO A 28 12.50 8.70 -2.69
N GLU A 29 13.55 9.13 -3.36
CA GLU A 29 14.29 8.26 -4.26
C GLU A 29 14.92 7.11 -3.48
N TRP A 30 14.70 5.89 -3.94
CA TRP A 30 15.33 4.70 -3.40
C TRP A 30 15.70 3.73 -4.51
N ARG A 31 16.78 3.01 -4.31
CA ARG A 31 17.31 2.06 -5.28
C ARG A 31 17.79 0.79 -4.59
N ILE A 32 17.84 -0.29 -5.34
CA ILE A 32 18.45 -1.54 -4.91
C ILE A 32 19.48 -1.90 -5.98
N GLY A 33 20.76 -1.72 -5.63
CA GLY A 33 21.83 -1.75 -6.61
C GLY A 33 21.67 -0.61 -7.62
N GLU A 34 21.63 -0.95 -8.90
CA GLU A 34 21.42 0.02 -10.00
C GLU A 34 19.94 0.18 -10.37
N GLU A 35 19.06 -0.65 -9.81
CA GLU A 35 17.64 -0.64 -10.15
C GLU A 35 16.85 0.41 -9.37
N ASP A 36 15.94 1.08 -10.08
CA ASP A 36 14.96 2.01 -9.55
C ASP A 36 13.56 1.43 -9.74
N PRO A 37 13.02 0.71 -8.74
CA PRO A 37 11.75 0.02 -8.87
C PRO A 37 10.57 0.97 -9.13
N MET A 38 10.61 2.18 -8.58
CA MET A 38 9.52 3.15 -8.76
C MET A 38 9.52 3.74 -10.17
N TRP A 39 10.71 4.00 -10.72
CA TRP A 39 10.82 4.44 -12.12
C TRP A 39 10.38 3.36 -13.10
N ASN A 40 10.81 2.12 -12.87
CA ASN A 40 10.47 0.97 -13.72
C ASN A 40 8.97 0.66 -13.72
N SER A 41 8.25 1.05 -12.66
CA SER A 41 6.82 0.80 -12.47
C SER A 41 5.93 1.96 -12.92
N ARG A 42 6.47 3.05 -13.44
CA ARG A 42 5.66 4.19 -13.90
C ARG A 42 4.68 3.79 -14.99
N GLY A 43 3.46 4.29 -14.91
CA GLY A 43 2.34 3.89 -15.77
C GLY A 43 1.53 2.70 -15.22
N SER A 44 2.02 2.05 -14.16
CA SER A 44 1.32 0.98 -13.43
C SER A 44 0.97 1.43 -12.02
N VAL A 45 -0.13 0.93 -11.47
CA VAL A 45 -0.32 0.96 -10.02
C VAL A 45 0.76 0.11 -9.40
N THR A 46 1.47 0.62 -8.39
CA THR A 46 2.58 -0.09 -7.77
C THR A 46 2.28 -0.43 -6.33
N VAL A 47 2.43 -1.70 -5.98
CA VAL A 47 2.27 -2.22 -4.63
C VAL A 47 3.64 -2.60 -4.11
N VAL A 48 4.16 -1.85 -3.14
CA VAL A 48 5.42 -2.15 -2.46
C VAL A 48 5.11 -2.80 -1.12
N ALA A 49 5.56 -4.04 -0.93
CA ALA A 49 5.38 -4.81 0.29
C ALA A 49 6.72 -4.95 1.03
N LEU A 50 6.76 -4.52 2.28
CA LEU A 50 7.95 -4.59 3.14
C LEU A 50 7.88 -5.89 3.96
N LEU A 51 8.49 -6.96 3.43
CA LEU A 51 8.35 -8.29 4.00
C LEU A 51 9.66 -8.82 4.58
N GLN A 52 9.55 -9.58 5.68
CA GLN A 52 10.63 -10.39 6.19
C GLN A 52 10.45 -11.86 5.79
N HIS A 53 11.55 -12.58 5.64
CA HIS A 53 11.63 -13.99 5.26
C HIS A 53 10.68 -14.94 6.00
N ILE A 54 10.32 -14.64 7.26
CA ILE A 54 9.47 -15.50 8.11
C ILE A 54 8.05 -15.66 7.56
N LEU A 55 7.60 -14.78 6.68
CA LEU A 55 6.23 -14.73 6.22
C LEU A 55 6.01 -15.39 4.86
N VAL A 56 6.50 -16.60 4.72
CA VAL A 56 6.17 -17.50 3.59
C VAL A 56 4.66 -17.55 3.29
N PHE A 57 3.84 -17.40 4.33
CA PHE A 57 2.39 -17.35 4.20
C PHE A 57 1.92 -16.03 3.53
N LEU A 58 2.54 -14.90 3.89
CA LEU A 58 2.14 -13.60 3.35
C LEU A 58 2.49 -13.44 1.87
N SER A 59 3.63 -14.00 1.43
CA SER A 59 4.00 -14.01 0.02
C SER A 59 3.01 -14.81 -0.84
N ARG A 60 2.49 -15.92 -0.31
CA ARG A 60 1.45 -16.71 -0.98
C ARG A 60 0.12 -15.95 -1.06
N LEU A 61 -0.28 -15.29 0.02
CA LEU A 61 -1.49 -14.46 0.01
C LEU A 61 -1.39 -13.29 -0.95
N LEU A 62 -0.19 -12.70 -1.10
CA LEU A 62 0.05 -11.64 -2.08
C LEU A 62 -0.09 -12.16 -3.52
N GLU A 63 0.39 -13.37 -3.80
CA GLU A 63 0.21 -14.03 -5.10
C GLU A 63 -1.28 -14.32 -5.37
N ASP A 64 -2.00 -14.83 -4.38
CA ASP A 64 -3.44 -15.09 -4.50
C ASP A 64 -4.21 -13.78 -4.77
N LEU A 65 -3.84 -12.69 -4.09
CA LEU A 65 -4.42 -11.36 -4.31
C LEU A 65 -4.12 -10.84 -5.72
N ARG A 66 -2.88 -11.00 -6.20
CA ARG A 66 -2.48 -10.63 -7.57
C ARG A 66 -3.35 -11.35 -8.59
N VAL A 67 -3.46 -12.67 -8.48
CA VAL A 67 -4.26 -13.49 -9.40
C VAL A 67 -5.74 -13.09 -9.35
N LYS A 68 -6.27 -12.83 -8.16
CA LYS A 68 -7.65 -12.38 -7.98
C LYS A 68 -7.91 -11.07 -8.72
N LEU A 69 -7.06 -10.05 -8.50
CA LEU A 69 -7.21 -8.74 -9.14
C LEU A 69 -7.07 -8.82 -10.66
N GLU A 70 -6.16 -9.64 -11.16
CA GLU A 70 -6.01 -9.89 -12.60
C GLU A 70 -7.26 -10.53 -13.20
N ASN A 71 -7.85 -11.52 -12.52
CA ASN A 71 -9.12 -12.15 -12.95
C ASN A 71 -10.31 -11.18 -12.92
N GLU A 72 -10.27 -10.17 -12.07
CA GLU A 72 -11.25 -9.08 -12.03
C GLU A 72 -10.99 -8.01 -13.12
N GLY A 73 -9.94 -8.16 -13.93
CA GLY A 73 -9.59 -7.27 -15.02
C GLY A 73 -8.69 -6.10 -14.63
N LEU A 74 -8.18 -6.06 -13.37
CA LEU A 74 -7.22 -5.07 -12.95
C LEU A 74 -5.81 -5.51 -13.37
N VAL A 75 -5.46 -5.22 -14.60
CA VAL A 75 -4.17 -5.57 -15.20
C VAL A 75 -3.16 -4.44 -15.08
N ASN A 76 -1.89 -4.72 -15.33
CA ASN A 76 -0.81 -3.74 -15.25
C ASN A 76 -0.68 -3.13 -13.84
N ILE A 77 -0.64 -4.00 -12.85
CA ILE A 77 -0.25 -3.68 -11.47
C ILE A 77 1.16 -4.24 -11.26
N SER A 78 2.07 -3.40 -10.79
CA SER A 78 3.44 -3.80 -10.42
C SER A 78 3.48 -4.21 -8.96
N TYR A 79 3.95 -5.41 -8.68
CA TYR A 79 4.14 -5.92 -7.32
C TYR A 79 5.62 -6.01 -7.00
N VAL A 80 6.03 -5.30 -5.98
CA VAL A 80 7.42 -5.20 -5.52
C VAL A 80 7.48 -5.64 -4.06
N VAL A 81 8.31 -6.60 -3.76
CA VAL A 81 8.60 -7.02 -2.39
C VAL A 81 10.03 -6.60 -2.06
N VAL A 82 10.20 -5.85 -0.98
CA VAL A 82 11.51 -5.44 -0.47
C VAL A 82 11.78 -6.23 0.80
N ASN A 83 12.73 -7.18 0.73
CA ASN A 83 13.14 -7.97 1.88
C ASN A 83 13.91 -7.10 2.88
N HIS A 84 13.74 -7.39 4.17
CA HIS A 84 14.42 -6.66 5.23
C HIS A 84 15.95 -6.80 5.12
N GLN A 85 16.71 -5.73 5.43
CA GLN A 85 18.16 -5.67 5.31
C GLN A 85 18.91 -6.54 6.32
N GLY A 86 18.28 -6.93 7.43
CA GLY A 86 18.93 -7.65 8.52
C GLY A 86 19.49 -9.02 8.14
N PRO A 87 20.54 -9.51 8.85
CA PRO A 87 21.31 -10.69 8.47
C PRO A 87 20.49 -11.98 8.34
N GLN A 88 19.41 -12.14 9.12
CA GLN A 88 18.56 -13.31 9.02
C GLN A 88 17.75 -13.29 7.71
N SER A 89 17.17 -12.14 7.36
CA SER A 89 16.43 -11.95 6.12
C SER A 89 17.32 -12.14 4.89
N GLN A 90 18.57 -11.72 4.99
CA GLN A 90 19.57 -11.94 3.95
C GLN A 90 19.79 -13.43 3.68
N ARG A 91 20.04 -14.22 4.72
CA ARG A 91 20.29 -15.66 4.59
C ARG A 91 19.10 -16.43 4.01
N GLU A 92 17.90 -15.98 4.32
CA GLU A 92 16.65 -16.67 3.97
C GLU A 92 15.91 -16.05 2.76
N PHE A 93 16.56 -15.12 2.06
CA PHE A 93 16.00 -14.43 0.90
C PHE A 93 15.51 -15.40 -0.18
N HIS A 94 16.25 -16.48 -0.45
CA HIS A 94 15.88 -17.48 -1.43
C HIS A 94 14.51 -18.11 -1.14
N LEU A 95 14.17 -18.31 0.15
CA LEU A 95 12.87 -18.86 0.55
C LEU A 95 11.72 -17.90 0.21
N LEU A 96 11.97 -16.60 0.31
CA LEU A 96 10.98 -15.58 -0.06
C LEU A 96 10.79 -15.57 -1.57
N LYS A 97 11.88 -15.60 -2.34
CA LYS A 97 11.87 -15.56 -3.80
C LYS A 97 11.23 -16.80 -4.43
N GLU A 98 11.47 -17.98 -3.87
CA GLU A 98 10.89 -19.25 -4.37
C GLU A 98 9.37 -19.38 -4.15
N ARG A 99 8.75 -18.50 -3.34
CA ARG A 99 7.35 -18.60 -2.94
C ARG A 99 6.41 -17.69 -3.72
N VAL A 100 6.92 -16.81 -4.52
CA VAL A 100 6.16 -15.92 -5.40
C VAL A 100 6.46 -16.25 -6.85
N SER A 101 5.53 -15.93 -7.74
CA SER A 101 5.75 -16.05 -9.17
C SER A 101 6.68 -14.95 -9.70
N ASP A 102 7.13 -15.11 -10.94
CA ASP A 102 7.96 -14.11 -11.64
C ASP A 102 7.22 -12.77 -11.87
N TYR A 103 5.91 -12.74 -11.62
CA TYR A 103 5.09 -11.51 -11.69
C TYR A 103 5.25 -10.61 -10.46
N ILE A 104 5.83 -11.13 -9.38
CA ILE A 104 6.17 -10.36 -8.17
C ILE A 104 7.68 -10.23 -8.09
N THR A 105 8.18 -9.00 -8.26
CA THR A 105 9.61 -8.75 -8.17
C THR A 105 10.04 -8.70 -6.71
N VAL A 106 10.98 -9.54 -6.33
CA VAL A 106 11.51 -9.60 -4.96
C VAL A 106 12.93 -9.05 -4.93
N TYR A 107 13.13 -7.99 -4.19
CA TYR A 107 14.42 -7.34 -4.02
C TYR A 107 15.06 -7.69 -2.69
N GLN A 108 16.37 -7.95 -2.74
CA GLN A 108 17.23 -8.07 -1.58
C GLN A 108 18.05 -6.79 -1.45
N GLN A 109 17.92 -6.13 -0.31
CA GLN A 109 18.74 -4.95 -0.01
C GLN A 109 20.19 -5.33 0.27
N ASP A 110 21.13 -4.47 -0.13
CA ASP A 110 22.52 -4.56 0.26
C ASP A 110 22.69 -4.01 1.69
N GLU A 111 23.42 -4.73 2.55
CA GLU A 111 23.69 -4.31 3.92
C GLU A 111 24.49 -3.00 4.02
N GLN A 112 25.19 -2.61 2.95
CA GLN A 112 26.03 -1.41 2.90
C GLN A 112 25.29 -0.20 2.33
N GLN A 113 24.10 -0.38 1.79
CA GLN A 113 23.27 0.71 1.28
C GLN A 113 22.31 1.23 2.36
N GLU A 114 21.77 2.41 2.13
CA GLU A 114 20.70 2.96 2.99
C GLU A 114 19.51 2.02 2.99
N ASP A 115 18.95 1.74 4.17
CA ASP A 115 17.81 0.86 4.33
C ASP A 115 16.55 1.47 3.71
N VAL A 116 16.04 0.82 2.67
CA VAL A 116 14.84 1.24 1.93
C VAL A 116 13.63 1.35 2.85
N TRP A 117 13.50 0.48 3.84
CA TRP A 117 12.39 0.55 4.79
C TRP A 117 12.43 1.85 5.60
N THR A 118 13.61 2.23 6.07
CA THR A 118 13.82 3.51 6.76
C THR A 118 13.54 4.69 5.81
N THR A 119 14.03 4.64 4.58
CA THR A 119 13.81 5.67 3.57
C THR A 119 12.33 5.87 3.26
N LEU A 120 11.55 4.78 3.19
CA LEU A 120 10.11 4.81 2.96
C LEU A 120 9.29 5.07 4.23
N ASN A 121 9.92 5.26 5.39
CA ASN A 121 9.26 5.34 6.70
C ASN A 121 8.31 4.16 6.96
N GLY A 122 8.72 2.97 6.52
CA GLY A 122 7.93 1.76 6.58
C GLY A 122 8.40 0.78 7.65
N ASN A 123 7.49 -0.07 8.07
CA ASN A 123 7.73 -1.12 9.05
C ASN A 123 7.51 -2.50 8.43
N LYS A 124 7.81 -3.52 9.22
CA LYS A 124 7.52 -4.90 8.87
C LYS A 124 6.03 -5.07 8.55
N ASP A 125 5.77 -5.77 7.44
CA ASP A 125 4.43 -6.11 6.95
C ASP A 125 3.62 -4.90 6.46
N ASP A 126 4.25 -3.76 6.20
CA ASP A 126 3.61 -2.61 5.58
C ASP A 126 3.41 -2.83 4.08
N PHE A 127 2.31 -2.28 3.58
CA PHE A 127 2.02 -2.14 2.16
C PHE A 127 1.91 -0.67 1.79
N LEU A 128 2.71 -0.25 0.82
CA LEU A 128 2.66 1.09 0.24
C LEU A 128 2.08 0.97 -1.17
N ILE A 129 1.01 1.69 -1.44
CA ILE A 129 0.27 1.60 -2.69
C ILE A 129 0.37 2.94 -3.41
N TYR A 130 0.94 2.91 -4.61
CA TYR A 130 1.20 4.08 -5.44
C TYR A 130 0.31 4.08 -6.67
N ASP A 131 -0.14 5.26 -7.08
CA ASP A 131 -0.85 5.43 -8.34
C ASP A 131 0.08 5.29 -9.56
N ARG A 132 -0.47 5.36 -10.76
CA ARG A 132 0.30 5.25 -12.02
C ARG A 132 1.31 6.36 -12.25
N CYS A 133 1.18 7.47 -11.53
CA CYS A 133 2.15 8.56 -11.55
C CYS A 133 3.24 8.41 -10.48
N GLY A 134 3.21 7.34 -9.69
CA GLY A 134 4.18 7.06 -8.64
C GLY A 134 3.91 7.81 -7.34
N ARG A 135 2.70 8.37 -7.13
CA ARG A 135 2.34 9.07 -5.91
C ARG A 135 1.74 8.10 -4.90
N LEU A 136 2.14 8.22 -3.64
CA LEU A 136 1.66 7.38 -2.54
C LEU A 136 0.18 7.67 -2.26
N VAL A 137 -0.68 6.68 -2.52
CA VAL A 137 -2.12 6.77 -2.24
C VAL A 137 -2.41 6.24 -0.85
N TYR A 138 -1.84 5.07 -0.51
CA TYR A 138 -2.04 4.44 0.79
C TYR A 138 -0.74 3.88 1.35
N HIS A 139 -0.57 4.05 2.66
CA HIS A 139 0.43 3.35 3.45
C HIS A 139 -0.30 2.58 4.55
N LEU A 140 -0.34 1.26 4.42
CA LEU A 140 -1.07 0.37 5.31
C LEU A 140 -0.09 -0.41 6.17
N GLY A 141 -0.13 -0.14 7.48
CA GLY A 141 0.52 -0.95 8.50
C GLY A 141 -0.46 -1.88 9.20
N LEU A 142 0.02 -2.74 10.08
CA LEU A 142 -0.85 -3.60 10.90
C LEU A 142 -1.83 -2.78 11.75
N PRO A 143 -3.09 -3.21 11.85
CA PRO A 143 -3.67 -4.45 11.32
C PRO A 143 -4.19 -4.38 9.87
N TYR A 144 -4.17 -3.23 9.23
CA TYR A 144 -4.75 -2.99 7.91
C TYR A 144 -3.97 -3.65 6.77
N SER A 145 -2.69 -3.93 6.98
CA SER A 145 -1.83 -4.66 6.03
C SER A 145 -2.04 -6.18 6.04
N PHE A 146 -2.90 -6.70 6.93
CA PHE A 146 -3.14 -8.13 7.01
C PHE A 146 -4.02 -8.60 5.86
N LEU A 147 -3.46 -9.36 4.91
CA LEU A 147 -4.07 -9.74 3.63
C LEU A 147 -5.34 -10.61 3.73
N HIS A 148 -5.69 -11.11 4.91
CA HIS A 148 -7.00 -11.74 5.13
C HIS A 148 -8.15 -10.72 5.19
N PHE A 149 -7.85 -9.46 5.47
CA PHE A 149 -8.80 -8.38 5.38
C PHE A 149 -8.77 -7.77 3.99
N GLN A 150 -9.83 -7.10 3.60
CA GLN A 150 -9.97 -6.53 2.27
C GLN A 150 -9.25 -5.18 2.10
N TYR A 151 -8.64 -4.63 3.15
CA TYR A 151 -8.08 -3.26 3.12
C TYR A 151 -7.01 -3.07 2.04
N VAL A 152 -6.06 -4.01 1.91
CA VAL A 152 -5.02 -3.93 0.87
C VAL A 152 -5.64 -4.05 -0.52
N GLU A 153 -6.57 -4.98 -0.70
CA GLU A 153 -7.29 -5.19 -1.96
C GLU A 153 -8.08 -3.93 -2.37
N GLU A 154 -8.88 -3.39 -1.44
CA GLU A 154 -9.68 -2.19 -1.67
C GLU A 154 -8.80 -0.98 -1.98
N SER A 155 -7.70 -0.80 -1.24
CA SER A 155 -6.75 0.28 -1.49
C SER A 155 -6.10 0.20 -2.87
N ILE A 156 -5.79 -1.01 -3.35
CA ILE A 156 -5.29 -1.22 -4.71
C ILE A 156 -6.38 -0.87 -5.74
N LYS A 157 -7.62 -1.31 -5.53
CA LYS A 157 -8.76 -0.99 -6.42
C LYS A 157 -9.00 0.52 -6.50
N ILE A 158 -8.96 1.20 -5.36
CA ILE A 158 -9.08 2.66 -5.28
C ILE A 158 -7.93 3.35 -6.03
N ALA A 159 -6.67 2.96 -5.77
CA ALA A 159 -5.52 3.52 -6.47
C ALA A 159 -5.55 3.25 -7.99
N TYR A 160 -6.17 2.14 -8.39
CA TYR A 160 -6.33 1.76 -9.78
C TYR A 160 -7.43 2.56 -10.48
N CYS A 161 -8.57 2.81 -9.83
CA CYS A 161 -9.78 3.35 -10.43
C CYS A 161 -10.06 4.82 -10.10
N GLU A 162 -9.57 5.33 -8.99
CA GLU A 162 -9.87 6.67 -8.54
C GLU A 162 -8.68 7.61 -8.69
N ASN A 163 -8.98 8.89 -8.95
CA ASN A 163 -7.98 9.96 -9.01
C ASN A 163 -7.76 10.58 -7.63
N LYS A 164 -7.49 9.78 -6.61
CA LYS A 164 -7.30 10.28 -5.23
C LYS A 164 -6.25 11.38 -5.14
N CYS A 165 -5.19 11.24 -5.92
CA CYS A 165 -4.10 12.21 -5.93
C CYS A 165 -4.19 13.23 -7.10
N GLY A 166 -5.37 13.38 -7.72
CA GLY A 166 -5.57 14.28 -8.85
C GLY A 166 -5.15 13.67 -10.19
N ASN A 167 -5.16 14.47 -11.25
CA ASN A 167 -4.91 13.99 -12.59
C ASN A 167 -3.56 13.30 -12.74
N CYS A 168 -3.59 12.13 -13.40
CA CYS A 168 -2.43 11.38 -13.82
C CYS A 168 -2.56 11.06 -15.31
N SER A 169 -1.53 11.37 -16.10
CA SER A 169 -1.54 11.19 -17.57
C SER A 169 -1.66 9.72 -18.01
N TYR A 170 -1.42 8.78 -17.10
CA TYR A 170 -1.50 7.34 -17.33
C TYR A 170 -2.87 6.70 -17.00
N MET A 171 -3.92 7.51 -16.84
CA MET A 171 -5.26 7.01 -16.51
C MET A 171 -5.84 6.09 -17.56
N VAL A 172 -6.51 5.03 -17.11
CA VAL A 172 -7.17 4.05 -17.97
C VAL A 172 -8.70 4.21 -17.87
N TYR A 173 -9.37 4.29 -18.99
CA TYR A 173 -10.84 4.44 -19.09
C TYR A 173 -11.65 3.23 -18.57
N PHE A 174 -10.99 2.11 -18.26
CA PHE A 174 -11.64 0.84 -17.89
C PHE A 174 -12.42 0.92 -16.55
N CYS A 175 -11.99 1.76 -15.64
CA CYS A 175 -12.61 1.87 -14.31
C CYS A 175 -14.03 2.46 -14.31
N LEU A 176 -14.42 3.20 -15.35
CA LEU A 176 -15.79 3.69 -15.47
C LEU A 176 -16.81 2.54 -15.60
N ILE A 177 -16.40 1.41 -16.17
CA ILE A 177 -17.26 0.23 -16.34
C ILE A 177 -17.41 -0.53 -15.01
N LEU A 178 -16.33 -0.70 -14.25
CA LEU A 178 -16.37 -1.36 -12.94
C LEU A 178 -17.24 -0.58 -11.94
N SER A 179 -17.09 0.74 -11.88
CA SER A 179 -17.92 1.59 -10.99
C SER A 179 -19.41 1.58 -11.34
N MET A 180 -19.75 1.32 -12.61
CA MET A 180 -21.15 1.18 -13.03
C MET A 180 -21.74 -0.19 -12.67
N VAL A 181 -20.91 -1.23 -12.61
CA VAL A 181 -21.33 -2.59 -12.23
C VAL A 181 -21.49 -2.69 -10.70
N GLU A 182 -20.56 -2.13 -9.93
CA GLU A 182 -20.62 -2.12 -8.46
C GLU A 182 -21.78 -1.28 -7.92
N LYS A 183 -22.13 -0.14 -8.54
CA LYS A 183 -23.33 0.64 -8.18
C LYS A 183 -24.62 -0.14 -8.38
N LYS A 184 -24.67 -1.15 -9.26
CA LYS A 184 -25.84 -2.02 -9.42
C LYS A 184 -25.94 -3.13 -8.36
N THR A 185 -24.86 -3.44 -7.66
CA THR A 185 -24.79 -4.55 -6.67
C THR A 185 -24.84 -4.12 -5.20
N GLY A 186 -24.95 -2.81 -4.90
CA GLY A 186 -25.15 -2.32 -3.53
C GLY A 186 -23.89 -2.20 -2.67
N TYR A 187 -22.70 -2.35 -3.23
CA TYR A 187 -21.41 -2.23 -2.52
C TYR A 187 -21.08 -0.78 -2.07
N ASP A 188 -21.75 0.22 -2.63
CA ASP A 188 -21.55 1.65 -2.33
C ASP A 188 -21.87 2.04 -0.86
N TRP A 189 -22.56 1.18 -0.13
CA TRP A 189 -22.93 1.40 1.28
C TRP A 189 -21.76 1.17 2.24
N TYR A 190 -20.86 0.20 1.94
CA TYR A 190 -19.75 -0.18 2.83
C TYR A 190 -18.61 0.85 2.79
N LEU A 191 -18.26 1.34 1.60
CA LEU A 191 -17.16 2.30 1.43
C LEU A 191 -17.49 3.69 2.02
N LYS A 192 -18.75 4.14 1.93
CA LYS A 192 -19.18 5.42 2.50
C LYS A 192 -19.23 5.46 4.03
N ASN A 193 -19.41 4.33 4.68
CA ASN A 193 -19.60 4.31 6.14
C ASN A 193 -18.34 3.94 6.93
N TYR A 194 -17.30 3.42 6.27
CA TYR A 194 -16.04 3.02 6.93
C TYR A 194 -14.87 3.98 6.69
N PHE A 195 -14.97 4.84 5.66
CA PHE A 195 -13.90 5.77 5.28
C PHE A 195 -14.33 7.26 5.39
N SER A 196 -15.37 7.57 6.14
CA SER A 196 -15.90 8.93 6.33
C SER A 196 -15.81 9.38 7.80
N ASP A 197 -14.66 9.18 8.45
CA ASP A 197 -14.35 9.89 9.72
C ASP A 197 -12.86 10.26 9.76
#